data_c0f0f44a4a795d3dfa63534a35b4ad9f
#
_entry.id   c0f0f44a4a795d3dfa63534a35b4ad9f
#
_cell.length_a   1.000
_cell.length_b   1.000
_cell.length_c   1.000
_cell.angle_alpha   90.00
_cell.angle_beta   90.00
_cell.angle_gamma   90.00
#
_symmetry.space_group_name_H-M   'P 1'
#
loop_
_entity.id
_entity.type
_entity.pdbx_description
1 polymer ?
#
loop_
_entity_poly.entity_id
_entity_poly.type
_entity_poly.pdbx_seq_one_letter_code
_entity_poly.pdbx_strand_id
1 'polypeptide(L)'
;MSKQLCEKMSKIYLLITHIWAVTNLETLEAIKGVTRSNYGAPLLLVVGCRPAEAWVRRYDGKNGAEVDAAIVATYLMLAAENEGLATLWVGSFDPALLRDILPCTEGYDLVAMINVGYPAPESTPSAMHSERKAVEELVTRVV
;
A
#
# COMPACT_ATOMS: atom_id res chain seq x y z
N MET A 1 -3.10 6.59 13.10
CA MET A 1 -2.23 5.39 13.26
C MET A 1 -1.65 5.44 14.66
N SER A 2 -1.94 4.46 15.52
CA SER A 2 -1.46 4.49 16.90
C SER A 2 0.07 4.30 16.93
N LYS A 3 0.74 5.08 17.78
CA LYS A 3 2.20 4.99 18.02
C LYS A 3 2.65 3.56 18.35
N GLN A 4 1.76 2.81 18.99
CA GLN A 4 1.95 1.42 19.42
C GLN A 4 2.03 0.41 18.25
N LEU A 5 1.39 0.70 17.11
CA LEU A 5 1.45 -0.16 15.94
C LEU A 5 2.80 -0.03 15.22
N CYS A 6 3.30 1.19 15.08
CA CYS A 6 4.65 1.44 14.52
C CYS A 6 5.76 0.80 15.36
N GLU A 7 5.61 0.75 16.69
CA GLU A 7 6.61 0.17 17.58
C GLU A 7 6.66 -1.36 17.52
N LYS A 8 5.56 -2.02 17.10
CA LYS A 8 5.48 -3.49 16.97
C LYS A 8 5.95 -4.01 15.61
N MET A 9 6.04 -3.15 14.60
CA MET A 9 6.56 -3.55 13.31
C MET A 9 8.07 -3.77 13.38
N SER A 10 8.55 -4.87 12.79
CA SER A 10 9.99 -5.15 12.75
C SER A 10 10.77 -3.96 12.21
N LYS A 11 11.82 -3.56 12.90
CA LYS A 11 12.70 -2.45 12.49
C LYS A 11 13.21 -2.57 11.06
N ILE A 12 13.37 -3.79 10.56
CA ILE A 12 13.91 -4.07 9.22
C ILE A 12 12.96 -3.56 8.13
N TYR A 13 11.65 -3.81 8.23
CA TYR A 13 10.67 -3.39 7.23
C TYR A 13 10.47 -1.88 7.16
N LEU A 14 10.68 -1.17 8.26
CA LEU A 14 10.52 0.28 8.35
C LEU A 14 11.70 1.08 7.83
N LEU A 15 12.88 0.47 7.70
CA LEU A 15 14.10 1.17 7.30
C LEU A 15 14.09 1.57 5.82
N ILE A 16 13.48 0.75 4.96
CA ILE A 16 13.52 0.91 3.51
C ILE A 16 12.19 1.38 2.92
N THR A 17 11.10 1.31 3.71
CA THR A 17 9.76 1.71 3.29
C THR A 17 9.47 3.14 3.73
N HIS A 18 8.93 3.93 2.81
CA HIS A 18 8.45 5.28 3.10
C HIS A 18 6.97 5.41 2.73
N ILE A 19 6.24 6.20 3.52
CA ILE A 19 4.83 6.44 3.33
C ILE A 19 4.60 7.95 3.31
N TRP A 20 4.00 8.43 2.23
CA TRP A 20 3.54 9.81 2.11
C TRP A 20 2.03 9.85 2.31
N ALA A 21 1.58 10.60 3.31
CA ALA A 21 0.17 10.84 3.57
C ALA A 21 -0.25 12.14 2.89
N VAL A 22 -1.11 12.03 1.90
CA VAL A 22 -1.61 13.16 1.11
C VAL A 22 -3.03 13.48 1.55
N THR A 23 -3.21 14.69 2.11
CA THR A 23 -4.52 15.22 2.57
C THR A 23 -4.84 16.57 1.94
N ASN A 24 -3.87 17.20 1.27
CA ASN A 24 -4.05 18.47 0.59
C ASN A 24 -4.99 18.28 -0.61
N LEU A 25 -6.09 19.04 -0.66
CA LEU A 25 -7.13 18.89 -1.68
C LEU A 25 -6.63 19.14 -3.10
N GLU A 26 -5.75 20.11 -3.31
CA GLU A 26 -5.17 20.41 -4.63
C GLU A 26 -4.33 19.24 -5.13
N THR A 27 -3.51 18.67 -4.26
CA THR A 27 -2.69 17.50 -4.57
C THR A 27 -3.55 16.27 -4.83
N LEU A 28 -4.58 16.01 -4.02
CA LEU A 28 -5.53 14.91 -4.25
C LEU A 28 -6.26 15.05 -5.58
N GLU A 29 -6.63 16.27 -5.97
CA GLU A 29 -7.25 16.54 -7.27
C GLU A 29 -6.30 16.27 -8.43
N ALA A 30 -5.04 16.71 -8.33
CA ALA A 30 -4.01 16.43 -9.33
C ALA A 30 -3.77 14.91 -9.51
N ILE A 31 -3.77 14.14 -8.44
CA ILE A 31 -3.57 12.69 -8.46
C ILE A 31 -4.71 11.94 -9.18
N LYS A 32 -5.88 12.53 -9.38
CA LYS A 32 -6.94 11.91 -10.17
C LYS A 32 -6.52 11.59 -11.61
N GLY A 33 -5.55 12.31 -12.15
CA GLY A 33 -4.96 12.03 -13.45
C GLY A 33 -4.01 10.81 -13.48
N VAL A 34 -3.52 10.39 -12.33
CA VAL A 34 -2.52 9.33 -12.18
C VAL A 34 -3.15 7.93 -12.20
N THR A 35 -4.39 7.81 -11.75
CA THR A 35 -5.13 6.55 -11.68
C THR A 35 -6.63 6.75 -11.86
N ARG A 36 -7.30 5.75 -12.43
CA ARG A 36 -8.78 5.70 -12.50
C ARG A 36 -9.42 5.26 -11.17
N SER A 37 -8.62 4.79 -10.21
CA SER A 37 -9.10 4.18 -8.96
C SER A 37 -8.97 5.13 -7.76
N ASN A 38 -9.13 6.44 -7.95
CA ASN A 38 -9.03 7.43 -6.87
C ASN A 38 -10.29 7.47 -5.98
N TYR A 39 -11.48 7.36 -6.56
CA TYR A 39 -12.80 7.34 -5.89
C TYR A 39 -13.07 8.51 -4.91
N GLY A 40 -12.32 9.60 -5.00
CA GLY A 40 -12.52 10.79 -4.15
C GLY A 40 -12.15 10.59 -2.68
N ALA A 41 -11.25 9.66 -2.37
CA ALA A 41 -10.79 9.45 -1.01
C ALA A 41 -10.17 10.71 -0.39
N PRO A 42 -10.51 11.06 0.86
CA PRO A 42 -10.01 12.27 1.52
C PRO A 42 -8.55 12.15 2.00
N LEU A 43 -8.03 10.95 2.06
CA LEU A 43 -6.65 10.63 2.40
C LEU A 43 -6.12 9.59 1.42
N LEU A 44 -4.95 9.84 0.90
CA LEU A 44 -4.19 8.90 0.09
C LEU A 44 -2.85 8.63 0.77
N LEU A 45 -2.51 7.36 0.95
CA LEU A 45 -1.17 6.93 1.36
C LEU A 45 -0.43 6.41 0.13
N VAL A 46 0.69 7.03 -0.21
CA VAL A 46 1.61 6.51 -1.22
C VAL A 46 2.66 5.69 -0.50
N VAL A 47 2.90 4.46 -0.94
CA VAL A 47 3.87 3.55 -0.35
C VAL A 47 5.00 3.32 -1.35
N GLY A 48 6.21 3.60 -0.92
CA GLY A 48 7.42 3.39 -1.71
C GLY A 48 8.51 2.70 -0.90
N CYS A 49 9.52 2.20 -1.59
CA CYS A 49 10.68 1.56 -0.98
C CYS A 49 11.99 1.99 -1.66
N ARG A 50 13.11 1.73 -0.98
CA ARG A 50 14.47 1.94 -1.51
C ARG A 50 15.14 0.60 -1.77
N PRO A 51 15.13 0.07 -3.01
CA PRO A 51 15.75 -1.21 -3.32
C PRO A 51 17.24 -1.29 -3.01
N ALA A 52 17.96 -0.17 -3.13
CA ALA A 52 19.40 -0.11 -2.85
C ALA A 52 19.73 -0.33 -1.37
N GLU A 53 18.79 -0.09 -0.46
CA GLU A 53 18.95 -0.25 0.99
C GLU A 53 18.33 -1.56 1.50
N ALA A 54 17.66 -2.33 0.62
CA ALA A 54 16.93 -3.52 0.99
C ALA A 54 17.85 -4.74 1.14
N TRP A 55 17.35 -5.70 1.91
CA TRP A 55 17.96 -7.01 1.96
C TRP A 55 17.88 -7.71 0.60
N VAL A 56 19.00 -8.30 0.18
CA VAL A 56 19.09 -9.08 -1.04
C VAL A 56 19.39 -10.53 -0.67
N ARG A 57 18.60 -11.46 -1.17
CA ARG A 57 18.80 -12.89 -0.95
C ARG A 57 20.05 -13.35 -1.66
N ARG A 58 21.03 -13.81 -0.88
CA ARG A 58 22.37 -14.12 -1.37
C ARG A 58 22.45 -15.28 -2.37
N TYR A 59 21.42 -16.14 -2.43
CA TYR A 59 21.44 -17.36 -3.25
C TYR A 59 21.04 -17.08 -4.71
N ASP A 60 20.18 -16.13 -4.96
CA ASP A 60 19.61 -15.82 -6.29
C ASP A 60 19.53 -14.32 -6.58
N GLY A 61 20.01 -13.47 -5.68
CA GLY A 61 19.99 -12.02 -5.87
C GLY A 61 18.62 -11.37 -5.76
N LYS A 62 17.58 -12.10 -5.30
CA LYS A 62 16.24 -11.51 -5.19
C LYS A 62 16.22 -10.40 -4.14
N ASN A 63 15.84 -9.18 -4.56
CA ASN A 63 15.66 -8.03 -3.69
C ASN A 63 14.33 -8.12 -2.94
N GLY A 64 14.31 -7.80 -1.65
CA GLY A 64 13.15 -7.88 -0.76
C GLY A 64 12.32 -6.60 -0.66
N ALA A 65 12.74 -5.49 -1.28
CA ALA A 65 12.16 -4.17 -1.05
C ALA A 65 10.65 -4.09 -1.25
N GLU A 66 10.14 -4.57 -2.37
CA GLU A 66 8.69 -4.55 -2.67
C GLU A 66 7.90 -5.44 -1.71
N VAL A 67 8.47 -6.58 -1.31
CA VAL A 67 7.83 -7.49 -0.35
C VAL A 67 7.70 -6.80 1.00
N ASP A 68 8.76 -6.14 1.48
CA ASP A 68 8.75 -5.41 2.74
C ASP A 68 7.74 -4.26 2.70
N ALA A 69 7.70 -3.49 1.61
CA ALA A 69 6.74 -2.42 1.41
C ALA A 69 5.28 -2.94 1.38
N ALA A 70 5.03 -4.07 0.72
CA ALA A 70 3.70 -4.69 0.68
C ALA A 70 3.25 -5.18 2.06
N ILE A 71 4.17 -5.71 2.87
CA ILE A 71 3.88 -6.09 4.26
C ILE A 71 3.47 -4.85 5.07
N VAL A 72 4.24 -3.76 4.99
CA VAL A 72 3.92 -2.50 5.68
C VAL A 72 2.57 -1.97 5.24
N ALA A 73 2.30 -1.92 3.93
CA ALA A 73 1.03 -1.48 3.37
C ALA A 73 -0.16 -2.31 3.89
N THR A 74 -0.01 -3.63 3.95
CA THR A 74 -1.03 -4.53 4.49
C THR A 74 -1.33 -4.23 5.96
N TYR A 75 -0.30 -4.03 6.78
CA TYR A 75 -0.50 -3.66 8.18
C TYR A 75 -1.19 -2.29 8.34
N LEU A 76 -0.91 -1.33 7.45
CA LEU A 76 -1.61 -0.04 7.45
C LEU A 76 -3.11 -0.21 7.15
N MET A 77 -3.46 -1.05 6.18
CA MET A 77 -4.86 -1.34 5.86
C MET A 77 -5.59 -2.01 7.02
N LEU A 78 -4.96 -3.00 7.67
CA LEU A 78 -5.53 -3.65 8.85
C LEU A 78 -5.68 -2.69 10.03
N ALA A 79 -4.72 -1.77 10.20
CA ALA A 79 -4.81 -0.75 11.24
C ALA A 79 -5.93 0.24 10.96
N ALA A 80 -6.12 0.66 9.72
CA ALA A 80 -7.21 1.55 9.31
C ALA A 80 -8.58 0.89 9.56
N GLU A 81 -8.72 -0.39 9.20
CA GLU A 81 -9.94 -1.16 9.48
C GLU A 81 -10.27 -1.20 10.98
N ASN A 82 -9.26 -1.41 11.82
CA ASN A 82 -9.43 -1.40 13.29
C ASN A 82 -9.88 -0.04 13.84
N GLU A 83 -9.64 1.06 13.11
CA GLU A 83 -10.10 2.41 13.45
C GLU A 83 -11.45 2.76 12.76
N GLY A 84 -12.11 1.78 12.13
CA GLY A 84 -13.38 1.96 11.43
C GLY A 84 -13.27 2.68 10.08
N LEU A 85 -12.08 2.69 9.48
CA LEU A 85 -11.82 3.26 8.16
C LEU A 85 -11.83 2.17 7.10
N ALA A 86 -12.33 2.50 5.91
CA ALA A 86 -12.19 1.65 4.72
C ALA A 86 -10.94 2.01 3.96
N THR A 87 -10.34 1.00 3.32
CA THR A 87 -9.14 1.18 2.49
C THR A 87 -9.29 0.48 1.15
N LEU A 88 -8.61 1.02 0.13
CA LEU A 88 -8.50 0.39 -1.18
C LEU A 88 -7.05 0.42 -1.64
N TRP A 89 -6.47 -0.76 -1.89
CA TRP A 89 -5.17 -0.89 -2.54
C TRP A 89 -5.28 -0.57 -4.03
N VAL A 90 -4.47 0.36 -4.49
CA VAL A 90 -4.35 0.74 -5.90
C VAL A 90 -2.95 0.43 -6.39
N GLY A 91 -2.83 -0.61 -7.22
CA GLY A 91 -1.57 -0.98 -7.88
C GLY A 91 -1.48 -0.46 -9.32
N SER A 92 -2.61 -0.01 -9.89
CA SER A 92 -2.67 0.50 -11.26
C SER A 92 -2.65 2.03 -11.26
N PHE A 93 -1.45 2.60 -11.35
CA PHE A 93 -1.20 4.04 -11.43
C PHE A 93 0.04 4.33 -12.27
N ASP A 94 0.18 5.56 -12.75
CA ASP A 94 1.38 6.01 -13.44
C ASP A 94 2.40 6.58 -12.43
N PRO A 95 3.52 5.88 -12.17
CA PRO A 95 4.50 6.33 -11.20
C PRO A 95 5.30 7.56 -11.66
N ALA A 96 5.42 7.82 -12.97
CA ALA A 96 6.11 8.99 -13.47
C ALA A 96 5.26 10.25 -13.23
N LEU A 97 3.99 10.22 -13.61
CA LEU A 97 3.06 11.32 -13.31
C LEU A 97 2.91 11.55 -11.81
N LEU A 98 2.94 10.49 -11.01
CA LEU A 98 2.86 10.65 -9.55
C LEU A 98 4.11 11.35 -8.99
N ARG A 99 5.31 11.07 -9.52
CA ARG A 99 6.55 11.79 -9.13
C ARG A 99 6.53 13.26 -9.52
N ASP A 100 5.96 13.59 -10.67
CA ASP A 100 5.81 14.99 -11.10
C ASP A 100 4.94 15.78 -10.12
N ILE A 101 3.90 15.16 -9.57
CA ILE A 101 3.00 15.76 -8.57
C ILE A 101 3.63 15.75 -7.17
N LEU A 102 4.35 14.69 -6.82
CA LEU A 102 5.01 14.47 -5.52
C LEU A 102 6.53 14.31 -5.69
N PRO A 103 7.30 15.38 -5.96
CA PRO A 103 8.75 15.28 -6.14
C PRO A 103 9.51 14.71 -4.93
N CYS A 104 8.91 14.76 -3.75
CA CYS A 104 9.45 14.14 -2.54
C CYS A 104 9.54 12.61 -2.59
N THR A 105 8.95 11.97 -3.61
CA THR A 105 9.04 10.52 -3.85
C THR A 105 10.24 10.11 -4.71
N GLU A 106 11.05 11.07 -5.13
CA GLU A 106 12.25 10.80 -5.93
C GLU A 106 13.23 9.88 -5.20
N GLY A 107 13.81 8.94 -5.94
CA GLY A 107 14.72 7.92 -5.38
C GLY A 107 14.03 6.73 -4.70
N TYR A 108 12.70 6.66 -4.78
CA TYR A 108 11.92 5.52 -4.29
C TYR A 108 11.24 4.78 -5.44
N ASP A 109 11.17 3.46 -5.34
CA ASP A 109 10.25 2.67 -6.14
C ASP A 109 8.87 2.73 -5.50
N LEU A 110 7.87 3.23 -6.25
CA LEU A 110 6.51 3.39 -5.78
C LEU A 110 5.76 2.07 -5.95
N VAL A 111 5.30 1.50 -4.85
CA VAL A 111 4.73 0.13 -4.80
C VAL A 111 3.21 0.15 -4.88
N ALA A 112 2.58 1.05 -4.14
CA ALA A 112 1.12 1.15 -4.09
C ALA A 112 0.66 2.54 -3.69
N MET A 113 -0.59 2.84 -4.05
CA MET A 113 -1.38 3.90 -3.41
C MET A 113 -2.49 3.23 -2.60
N ILE A 114 -2.82 3.77 -1.43
CA ILE A 114 -3.92 3.28 -0.59
C ILE A 114 -4.87 4.44 -0.36
N ASN A 115 -6.06 4.35 -0.94
CA ASN A 115 -7.15 5.25 -0.61
C ASN A 115 -7.66 4.92 0.78
N VAL A 116 -7.91 5.94 1.60
CA VAL A 116 -8.41 5.80 2.96
C VAL A 116 -9.59 6.75 3.17
N GLY A 117 -10.67 6.24 3.73
CA GLY A 117 -11.88 7.04 4.00
C GLY A 117 -12.86 6.29 4.90
N TYR A 118 -14.00 6.89 5.17
CA TYR A 118 -15.11 6.20 5.82
C TYR A 118 -15.91 5.41 4.80
N PRO A 119 -16.33 4.17 5.11
CA PRO A 119 -17.22 3.42 4.22
C PRO A 119 -18.55 4.15 4.09
N ALA A 120 -19.08 4.26 2.87
CA ALA A 120 -20.43 4.79 2.67
C ALA A 120 -21.46 3.81 3.27
N PRO A 121 -22.57 4.33 3.87
CA PRO A 121 -23.58 3.48 4.50
C PRO A 121 -24.16 2.42 3.56
N GLU A 122 -24.25 2.75 2.26
CA GLU A 122 -24.77 1.87 1.20
C GLU A 122 -23.69 1.00 0.53
N SER A 123 -22.44 1.11 0.96
CA SER A 123 -21.35 0.34 0.34
C SER A 123 -21.53 -1.15 0.55
N THR A 124 -21.35 -1.92 -0.51
CA THR A 124 -21.37 -3.38 -0.47
C THR A 124 -20.07 -3.93 -1.04
N PRO A 125 -19.56 -5.03 -0.50
CA PRO A 125 -18.39 -5.69 -1.08
C PRO A 125 -18.62 -6.06 -2.55
N SER A 126 -17.58 -5.97 -3.37
CA SER A 126 -17.63 -6.49 -4.74
C SER A 126 -17.99 -7.98 -4.73
N ALA A 127 -18.69 -8.46 -5.77
CA ALA A 127 -18.96 -9.88 -5.93
C ALA A 127 -17.68 -10.75 -5.89
N MET A 128 -16.58 -10.22 -6.43
CA MET A 128 -15.26 -10.88 -6.40
C MET A 128 -14.65 -10.96 -4.99
N HIS A 129 -15.17 -10.22 -4.02
CA HIS A 129 -14.63 -10.20 -2.67
C HIS A 129 -14.69 -11.57 -1.98
N SER A 130 -15.69 -12.37 -2.31
CA SER A 130 -15.90 -13.71 -1.76
C SER A 130 -15.34 -14.84 -2.63
N GLU A 131 -14.89 -14.52 -3.84
CA GLU A 131 -14.31 -15.53 -4.75
C GLU A 131 -12.92 -15.93 -4.24
N ARG A 132 -12.79 -17.20 -3.88
CA ARG A 132 -11.52 -17.78 -3.40
C ARG A 132 -11.35 -19.17 -4.02
N LYS A 133 -10.12 -19.51 -4.29
CA LYS A 133 -9.76 -20.91 -4.58
C LYS A 133 -10.00 -21.77 -3.36
N ALA A 134 -10.29 -23.06 -3.58
CA ALA A 134 -10.35 -24.02 -2.50
C ALA A 134 -9.00 -24.10 -1.77
N VAL A 135 -9.01 -24.41 -0.49
CA VAL A 135 -7.79 -24.48 0.33
C VAL A 135 -6.82 -25.53 -0.24
N GLU A 136 -7.34 -26.63 -0.77
CA GLU A 136 -6.60 -27.73 -1.37
C GLU A 136 -5.84 -27.33 -2.64
N GLU A 137 -6.30 -26.27 -3.34
CA GLU A 137 -5.60 -25.71 -4.49
C GLU A 137 -4.43 -24.79 -4.07
N LEU A 138 -4.48 -24.24 -2.85
CA LEU A 138 -3.52 -23.28 -2.33
C LEU A 138 -2.48 -23.92 -1.42
N VAL A 139 -2.82 -25.03 -0.76
CA VAL A 139 -1.99 -25.66 0.26
C VAL A 139 -1.69 -27.10 -0.13
N THR A 140 -0.43 -27.42 -0.37
CA THR A 140 0.04 -28.79 -0.57
C THR A 140 0.68 -29.28 0.72
N ARG A 141 0.12 -30.35 1.31
CA ARG A 141 0.74 -31.03 2.45
C ARG A 141 1.85 -31.97 1.94
N VAL A 142 3.07 -31.69 2.38
CA VAL A 142 4.21 -32.61 2.16
C VAL A 142 4.35 -33.48 3.42
N VAL A 143 4.26 -34.79 3.26
CA VAL A 143 4.40 -35.81 4.34
C VAL A 143 5.63 -36.67 4.08
#